data_1da45703725b6caee3e6413885d120a1
#
_entry.id   1da45703725b6caee3e6413885d120a1
#
_cell.length_a   1.000
_cell.length_b   1.000
_cell.length_c   1.000
_cell.angle_alpha   90.00
_cell.angle_beta   90.00
_cell.angle_gamma   90.00
#
_symmetry.space_group_name_H-M   'P 1'
#
loop_
_entity.id
_entity.type
_entity.pdbx_description
1 polymer ?
#
loop_
_entity_poly.entity_id
_entity_poly.type
_entity_poly.pdbx_seq_one_letter_code
_entity_poly.pdbx_strand_id
1 'polypeptide(L)'
;MAKNISRNMLKFLVVILAFQDVAAGVAGSIMADIIKAFPDYDPTIVMLVATFPGLIQIVPALFYGKLTKVFKKKTLLFIGLTLFIVGGTLPTFIDNLPLIIAMRGLLGLGVGITMPLSIDVITDFFDGRERDFLIGFGTSTIACIGAIFFQLGGGILADSFGWQYGFLTYLFPIWILAVTMLYLPEPEKKLTNEAAKASNKVKLPKAIYWVCLGQVIYSGLIFGYVTNISVVIQGDRLGNATEAGMAISVFTFGTLIAGFIFGKIKHALPNFYLPAGVLVTGIGMAICYYSPTLTMIFVGSIIGGFAMGIGLPGVFTKVSELTPPGAPPAVGLVVVGQGLGGILGPFVFQIVQNIFNQDIGRFPLAVSAIGLIILSIIWAAAVMKPKKDIEVTLNN
;
A
#
# COMPACT_ATOMS: atom_id res chain seq x y z
N MET A 1 1.42 -37.74 -1.43
CA MET A 1 2.29 -37.96 -0.27
C MET A 1 2.49 -36.61 0.42
N ALA A 2 1.90 -36.38 1.58
CA ALA A 2 2.17 -35.18 2.39
C ALA A 2 3.63 -35.31 2.89
N LYS A 3 4.54 -34.50 2.36
CA LYS A 3 5.89 -34.40 2.91
C LYS A 3 5.76 -33.93 4.36
N ASN A 4 6.36 -34.69 5.30
CA ASN A 4 6.48 -34.26 6.70
C ASN A 4 7.35 -32.99 6.74
N ILE A 5 6.70 -31.83 6.73
CA ILE A 5 7.37 -30.54 6.78
C ILE A 5 7.52 -30.14 8.24
N SER A 6 8.74 -29.71 8.64
CA SER A 6 8.94 -29.20 9.99
C SER A 6 8.07 -27.96 10.23
N ARG A 7 7.59 -27.79 11.47
CA ARG A 7 6.76 -26.60 11.84
C ARG A 7 7.45 -25.27 11.52
N ASN A 8 8.77 -25.20 11.66
CA ASN A 8 9.54 -24.00 11.34
C ASN A 8 9.58 -23.72 9.82
N MET A 9 9.69 -24.76 9.00
CA MET A 9 9.61 -24.61 7.55
C MET A 9 8.22 -24.14 7.13
N LEU A 10 7.16 -24.66 7.74
CA LEU A 10 5.79 -24.22 7.47
C LEU A 10 5.61 -22.73 7.82
N LYS A 11 6.11 -22.27 8.99
CA LYS A 11 6.09 -20.86 9.37
C LYS A 11 6.79 -19.99 8.33
N PHE A 12 7.97 -20.40 7.89
CA PHE A 12 8.71 -19.68 6.85
C PHE A 12 7.90 -19.57 5.55
N LEU A 13 7.32 -20.71 5.09
CA LEU A 13 6.55 -20.76 3.85
C LEU A 13 5.32 -19.85 3.86
N VAL A 14 4.59 -19.78 4.97
CA VAL A 14 3.37 -18.94 5.05
C VAL A 14 3.71 -17.46 5.17
N VAL A 15 4.77 -17.12 5.91
CA VAL A 15 5.15 -15.73 6.15
C VAL A 15 5.80 -15.10 4.92
N ILE A 16 6.61 -15.86 4.16
CA ILE A 16 7.29 -15.34 2.96
C ILE A 16 6.30 -14.96 1.84
N LEU A 17 5.06 -15.45 1.89
CA LEU A 17 4.00 -15.06 0.96
C LEU A 17 3.65 -13.58 1.03
N ALA A 18 3.93 -12.91 2.16
CA ALA A 18 3.71 -11.47 2.30
C ALA A 18 4.82 -10.60 1.68
N PHE A 19 5.92 -11.20 1.22
CA PHE A 19 7.10 -10.46 0.72
C PHE A 19 6.77 -9.55 -0.48
N GLN A 20 5.85 -9.95 -1.36
CA GLN A 20 5.44 -9.18 -2.53
C GLN A 20 4.22 -8.27 -2.32
N ASP A 21 3.59 -8.28 -1.14
CA ASP A 21 2.31 -7.59 -0.92
C ASP A 21 2.39 -6.06 -1.09
N VAL A 22 3.59 -5.46 -0.92
CA VAL A 22 3.83 -4.01 -1.04
C VAL A 22 4.86 -3.69 -2.14
N ALA A 23 5.03 -4.57 -3.12
CA ALA A 23 6.07 -4.47 -4.15
C ALA A 23 5.82 -3.41 -5.25
N ALA A 24 4.68 -2.73 -5.27
CA ALA A 24 4.35 -1.74 -6.32
C ALA A 24 5.32 -0.54 -6.38
N GLY A 25 6.16 -0.34 -5.37
CA GLY A 25 7.04 0.82 -5.20
C GLY A 25 8.23 0.94 -6.15
N VAL A 26 8.59 -0.10 -6.93
CA VAL A 26 9.68 -0.02 -7.93
C VAL A 26 9.48 1.15 -8.89
N ALA A 27 8.28 1.32 -9.44
CA ALA A 27 7.99 2.39 -10.38
C ALA A 27 8.20 3.79 -9.78
N GLY A 28 8.03 3.95 -8.45
CA GLY A 28 8.31 5.20 -7.76
C GLY A 28 9.80 5.58 -7.80
N SER A 29 10.71 4.59 -7.66
CA SER A 29 12.16 4.81 -7.68
C SER A 29 12.66 5.28 -9.04
N ILE A 30 12.05 4.79 -10.13
CA ILE A 30 12.46 5.03 -11.52
C ILE A 30 11.51 5.97 -12.28
N MET A 31 10.60 6.67 -11.57
CA MET A 31 9.54 7.46 -12.20
C MET A 31 10.08 8.58 -13.08
N ALA A 32 11.13 9.27 -12.64
CA ALA A 32 11.75 10.33 -13.43
C ALA A 32 12.29 9.83 -14.78
N ASP A 33 12.86 8.61 -14.78
CA ASP A 33 13.43 8.01 -15.98
C ASP A 33 12.33 7.54 -16.93
N ILE A 34 11.22 7.00 -16.40
CA ILE A 34 10.05 6.63 -17.21
C ILE A 34 9.43 7.88 -17.86
N ILE A 35 9.28 9.00 -17.12
CA ILE A 35 8.77 10.26 -17.66
C ILE A 35 9.65 10.76 -18.81
N LYS A 36 10.98 10.71 -18.63
CA LYS A 36 11.94 11.10 -19.69
C LYS A 36 11.88 10.19 -20.91
N ALA A 37 11.58 8.90 -20.71
CA ALA A 37 11.49 7.91 -21.80
C ALA A 37 10.22 8.06 -22.65
N PHE A 38 9.16 8.67 -22.11
CA PHE A 38 7.89 8.86 -22.79
C PHE A 38 7.47 10.36 -22.84
N PRO A 39 8.25 11.22 -23.51
CA PRO A 39 8.02 12.65 -23.53
C PRO A 39 6.74 13.08 -24.26
N ASP A 40 6.20 12.21 -25.12
CA ASP A 40 4.95 12.45 -25.87
C ASP A 40 3.68 12.27 -25.01
N TYR A 41 3.82 11.71 -23.81
CA TYR A 41 2.72 11.50 -22.88
C TYR A 41 2.75 12.51 -21.74
N ASP A 42 1.57 12.93 -21.30
CA ASP A 42 1.45 13.72 -20.08
C ASP A 42 2.04 12.95 -18.89
N PRO A 43 2.90 13.59 -18.06
CA PRO A 43 3.51 12.93 -16.89
C PRO A 43 2.50 12.25 -15.96
N THR A 44 1.27 12.78 -15.84
CA THR A 44 0.20 12.20 -15.04
C THR A 44 -0.21 10.81 -15.56
N ILE A 45 -0.23 10.65 -16.90
CA ILE A 45 -0.52 9.34 -17.52
C ILE A 45 0.65 8.37 -17.25
N VAL A 46 1.89 8.86 -17.32
CA VAL A 46 3.08 8.05 -17.00
C VAL A 46 3.05 7.57 -15.54
N MET A 47 2.61 8.40 -14.61
CA MET A 47 2.47 8.05 -13.18
C MET A 47 1.48 6.91 -12.92
N LEU A 48 0.59 6.58 -13.87
CA LEU A 48 -0.25 5.38 -13.79
C LEU A 48 0.57 4.09 -13.72
N VAL A 49 1.79 4.07 -14.21
CA VAL A 49 2.71 2.92 -14.07
C VAL A 49 2.92 2.58 -12.58
N ALA A 50 2.92 3.56 -11.68
CA ALA A 50 3.04 3.33 -10.24
C ALA A 50 1.69 3.10 -9.54
N THR A 51 0.62 3.79 -9.97
CA THR A 51 -0.63 3.86 -9.21
C THR A 51 -1.70 2.89 -9.69
N PHE A 52 -1.69 2.50 -10.97
CA PHE A 52 -2.69 1.62 -11.57
C PHE A 52 -2.78 0.22 -10.92
N PRO A 53 -1.67 -0.42 -10.49
CA PRO A 53 -1.75 -1.67 -9.74
C PRO A 53 -2.62 -1.57 -8.49
N GLY A 54 -2.52 -0.46 -7.76
CA GLY A 54 -3.29 -0.19 -6.53
C GLY A 54 -4.80 -0.12 -6.75
N LEU A 55 -5.24 0.32 -7.93
CA LEU A 55 -6.66 0.29 -8.31
C LEU A 55 -7.09 -1.14 -8.67
N ILE A 56 -6.34 -1.79 -9.55
CA ILE A 56 -6.75 -3.09 -10.11
C ILE A 56 -6.75 -4.19 -9.04
N GLN A 57 -5.86 -4.14 -8.05
CA GLN A 57 -5.84 -5.12 -6.94
C GLN A 57 -7.15 -5.19 -6.15
N ILE A 58 -7.96 -4.12 -6.14
CA ILE A 58 -9.25 -4.07 -5.45
C ILE A 58 -10.20 -5.14 -5.99
N VAL A 59 -10.21 -5.35 -7.30
CA VAL A 59 -11.15 -6.24 -7.98
C VAL A 59 -11.03 -7.70 -7.46
N PRO A 60 -9.87 -8.38 -7.55
CA PRO A 60 -9.77 -9.75 -7.05
C PRO A 60 -9.87 -9.80 -5.51
N ALA A 61 -9.44 -8.78 -4.78
CA ALA A 61 -9.58 -8.74 -3.33
C ALA A 61 -11.05 -8.74 -2.88
N LEU A 62 -11.93 -8.00 -3.56
CA LEU A 62 -13.39 -8.01 -3.30
C LEU A 62 -14.02 -9.37 -3.61
N PHE A 63 -13.54 -10.07 -4.63
CA PHE A 63 -14.05 -11.37 -5.03
C PHE A 63 -13.31 -12.55 -4.41
N TYR A 64 -12.32 -12.31 -3.55
CA TYR A 64 -11.47 -13.35 -2.96
C TYR A 64 -12.26 -14.48 -2.31
N GLY A 65 -13.28 -14.16 -1.51
CA GLY A 65 -14.13 -15.16 -0.87
C GLY A 65 -14.94 -16.04 -1.86
N LYS A 66 -15.19 -15.57 -3.09
CA LYS A 66 -15.79 -16.40 -4.15
C LYS A 66 -14.71 -17.25 -4.83
N LEU A 67 -13.52 -16.70 -5.04
CA LEU A 67 -12.40 -17.41 -5.66
C LEU A 67 -11.97 -18.62 -4.83
N THR A 68 -11.90 -18.51 -3.51
CA THR A 68 -11.55 -19.62 -2.59
C THR A 68 -12.60 -20.72 -2.53
N LYS A 69 -13.87 -20.44 -2.92
CA LYS A 69 -14.91 -21.48 -3.07
C LYS A 69 -14.70 -22.34 -4.31
N VAL A 70 -14.22 -21.72 -5.40
CA VAL A 70 -14.07 -22.37 -6.72
C VAL A 70 -12.69 -23.01 -6.85
N PHE A 71 -11.63 -22.30 -6.47
CA PHE A 71 -10.26 -22.76 -6.65
C PHE A 71 -9.63 -23.22 -5.35
N LYS A 72 -8.65 -24.13 -5.44
CA LYS A 72 -7.78 -24.51 -4.34
C LYS A 72 -6.83 -23.35 -4.02
N LYS A 73 -6.43 -23.19 -2.75
CA LYS A 73 -5.56 -22.09 -2.32
C LYS A 73 -4.19 -22.11 -3.03
N LYS A 74 -3.60 -23.28 -3.24
CA LYS A 74 -2.36 -23.41 -4.04
C LYS A 74 -2.54 -22.98 -5.49
N THR A 75 -3.70 -23.25 -6.09
CA THR A 75 -4.01 -22.80 -7.46
C THR A 75 -4.12 -21.26 -7.50
N LEU A 76 -4.78 -20.65 -6.53
CA LEU A 76 -4.86 -19.20 -6.41
C LEU A 76 -3.48 -18.58 -6.18
N LEU A 77 -2.63 -19.21 -5.37
CA LEU A 77 -1.26 -18.79 -5.14
C LEU A 77 -0.44 -18.83 -6.43
N PHE A 78 -0.54 -19.93 -7.19
CA PHE A 78 0.11 -20.06 -8.48
C PHE A 78 -0.33 -18.98 -9.46
N ILE A 79 -1.63 -18.79 -9.61
CA ILE A 79 -2.19 -17.76 -10.52
C ILE A 79 -1.74 -16.37 -10.07
N GLY A 80 -1.91 -16.04 -8.79
CA GLY A 80 -1.59 -14.72 -8.24
C GLY A 80 -0.10 -14.37 -8.38
N LEU A 81 0.81 -15.28 -8.00
CA LEU A 81 2.25 -15.06 -8.15
C LEU A 81 2.70 -15.04 -9.61
N THR A 82 2.10 -15.86 -10.49
CA THR A 82 2.40 -15.81 -11.92
C THR A 82 1.98 -14.48 -12.53
N LEU A 83 0.77 -14.00 -12.24
CA LEU A 83 0.31 -12.68 -12.71
C LEU A 83 1.21 -11.55 -12.17
N PHE A 84 1.63 -11.64 -10.91
CA PHE A 84 2.55 -10.69 -10.31
C PHE A 84 3.90 -10.67 -11.03
N ILE A 85 4.52 -11.85 -11.23
CA ILE A 85 5.84 -11.97 -11.87
C ILE A 85 5.78 -11.51 -13.32
N VAL A 86 4.81 -12.00 -14.09
CA VAL A 86 4.63 -11.66 -15.50
C VAL A 86 4.32 -10.17 -15.67
N GLY A 87 3.31 -9.66 -14.94
CA GLY A 87 2.91 -8.26 -15.01
C GLY A 87 3.97 -7.28 -14.49
N GLY A 88 4.79 -7.73 -13.54
CA GLY A 88 5.91 -6.95 -13.01
C GLY A 88 7.11 -6.92 -13.95
N THR A 89 7.49 -8.07 -14.54
CA THR A 89 8.74 -8.23 -15.28
C THR A 89 8.63 -7.86 -16.76
N LEU A 90 7.50 -8.14 -17.42
CA LEU A 90 7.34 -7.86 -18.85
C LEU A 90 7.59 -6.40 -19.26
N PRO A 91 7.30 -5.37 -18.43
CA PRO A 91 7.66 -4.00 -18.73
C PRO A 91 9.14 -3.78 -19.08
N THR A 92 10.05 -4.67 -18.65
CA THR A 92 11.47 -4.62 -19.02
C THR A 92 11.70 -4.71 -20.54
N PHE A 93 10.82 -5.37 -21.26
CA PHE A 93 10.98 -5.68 -22.69
C PHE A 93 9.97 -4.90 -23.58
N ILE A 94 9.29 -3.89 -23.02
CA ILE A 94 8.19 -3.18 -23.68
C ILE A 94 8.53 -1.69 -23.74
N ASP A 95 8.50 -1.12 -24.95
CA ASP A 95 8.70 0.31 -25.20
C ASP A 95 7.38 1.04 -25.54
N ASN A 96 6.25 0.54 -25.04
CA ASN A 96 4.93 1.11 -25.26
C ASN A 96 4.23 1.38 -23.93
N LEU A 97 3.99 2.65 -23.61
CA LEU A 97 3.45 3.06 -22.31
C LEU A 97 2.07 2.43 -22.00
N PRO A 98 1.06 2.46 -22.89
CA PRO A 98 -0.22 1.78 -22.66
C PRO A 98 -0.07 0.30 -22.31
N LEU A 99 0.84 -0.41 -23.00
CA LEU A 99 1.09 -1.82 -22.73
C LEU A 99 1.80 -2.03 -21.39
N ILE A 100 2.75 -1.15 -21.03
CA ILE A 100 3.38 -1.14 -19.70
C ILE A 100 2.30 -0.98 -18.62
N ILE A 101 1.40 0.00 -18.76
CA ILE A 101 0.30 0.21 -17.81
C ILE A 101 -0.61 -1.03 -17.72
N ALA A 102 -0.91 -1.68 -18.86
CA ALA A 102 -1.70 -2.91 -18.85
C ALA A 102 -0.99 -4.04 -18.09
N MET A 103 0.34 -4.21 -18.27
CA MET A 103 1.14 -5.18 -17.50
C MET A 103 1.15 -4.83 -16.01
N ARG A 104 1.21 -3.56 -15.65
CA ARG A 104 1.07 -3.12 -14.25
C ARG A 104 -0.32 -3.47 -13.68
N GLY A 105 -1.36 -3.45 -14.51
CA GLY A 105 -2.68 -3.97 -14.15
C GLY A 105 -2.66 -5.48 -13.84
N LEU A 106 -1.96 -6.30 -14.64
CA LEU A 106 -1.78 -7.72 -14.36
C LEU A 106 -1.08 -7.95 -13.02
N LEU A 107 -0.03 -7.17 -12.73
CA LEU A 107 0.62 -7.19 -11.40
C LEU A 107 -0.39 -6.90 -10.29
N GLY A 108 -1.24 -5.88 -10.47
CA GLY A 108 -2.29 -5.54 -9.52
C GLY A 108 -3.29 -6.67 -9.28
N LEU A 109 -3.71 -7.39 -10.33
CA LEU A 109 -4.52 -8.60 -10.19
C LEU A 109 -3.81 -9.66 -9.34
N GLY A 110 -2.51 -9.86 -9.57
CA GLY A 110 -1.68 -10.77 -8.79
C GLY A 110 -1.67 -10.43 -7.31
N VAL A 111 -1.36 -9.17 -6.95
CA VAL A 111 -1.35 -8.68 -5.56
C VAL A 111 -2.72 -8.83 -4.91
N GLY A 112 -3.80 -8.48 -5.61
CA GLY A 112 -5.16 -8.58 -5.09
C GLY A 112 -5.61 -10.01 -4.78
N ILE A 113 -4.97 -11.03 -5.38
CA ILE A 113 -5.17 -12.43 -5.03
C ILE A 113 -4.23 -12.83 -3.88
N THR A 114 -2.94 -12.50 -3.97
CA THR A 114 -1.91 -13.00 -3.04
C THR A 114 -2.00 -12.36 -1.66
N MET A 115 -2.32 -11.07 -1.56
CA MET A 115 -2.39 -10.36 -0.29
C MET A 115 -3.42 -10.94 0.70
N PRO A 116 -4.70 -11.15 0.35
CA PRO A 116 -5.63 -11.82 1.26
C PRO A 116 -5.29 -13.30 1.45
N LEU A 117 -4.70 -13.94 0.45
CA LEU A 117 -4.31 -15.35 0.50
C LEU A 117 -3.15 -15.60 1.49
N SER A 118 -2.19 -14.68 1.60
CA SER A 118 -1.08 -14.79 2.57
C SER A 118 -1.60 -14.88 4.01
N ILE A 119 -2.60 -14.06 4.36
CA ILE A 119 -3.25 -14.08 5.67
C ILE A 119 -4.09 -15.34 5.85
N ASP A 120 -4.87 -15.70 4.84
CA ASP A 120 -5.80 -16.84 4.89
C ASP A 120 -5.06 -18.17 5.06
N VAL A 121 -3.92 -18.36 4.38
CA VAL A 121 -3.06 -19.54 4.55
C VAL A 121 -2.47 -19.62 5.96
N ILE A 122 -2.09 -18.49 6.58
CA ILE A 122 -1.64 -18.50 7.98
C ILE A 122 -2.76 -18.98 8.90
N THR A 123 -4.00 -18.51 8.68
CA THR A 123 -5.15 -18.90 9.52
C THR A 123 -5.57 -20.35 9.38
N ASP A 124 -5.21 -21.02 8.28
CA ASP A 124 -5.47 -22.44 8.10
C ASP A 124 -4.54 -23.34 8.92
N PHE A 125 -3.29 -22.94 9.07
CA PHE A 125 -2.25 -23.78 9.69
C PHE A 125 -1.94 -23.43 11.14
N PHE A 126 -2.31 -22.21 11.59
CA PHE A 126 -1.95 -21.71 12.92
C PHE A 126 -3.16 -21.11 13.61
N ASP A 127 -3.22 -21.25 14.94
CA ASP A 127 -4.29 -20.74 15.79
C ASP A 127 -3.74 -19.90 16.95
N GLY A 128 -4.60 -19.10 17.58
CA GLY A 128 -4.31 -18.34 18.79
C GLY A 128 -3.18 -17.32 18.61
N ARG A 129 -2.35 -17.16 19.65
CA ARG A 129 -1.27 -16.16 19.68
C ARG A 129 -0.22 -16.35 18.59
N GLU A 130 0.05 -17.59 18.19
CA GLU A 130 1.01 -17.91 17.14
C GLU A 130 0.51 -17.41 15.78
N ARG A 131 -0.76 -17.64 15.45
CA ARG A 131 -1.41 -17.11 14.25
C ARG A 131 -1.32 -15.59 14.21
N ASP A 132 -1.71 -14.92 15.32
CA ASP A 132 -1.74 -13.47 15.39
C ASP A 132 -0.34 -12.86 15.24
N PHE A 133 0.68 -13.51 15.83
CA PHE A 133 2.08 -13.14 15.63
C PHE A 133 2.54 -13.30 14.18
N LEU A 134 2.23 -14.43 13.52
CA LEU A 134 2.64 -14.70 12.14
C LEU A 134 1.95 -13.76 11.14
N ILE A 135 0.66 -13.44 11.37
CA ILE A 135 -0.04 -12.44 10.55
C ILE A 135 0.64 -11.08 10.71
N GLY A 136 0.83 -10.60 11.93
CA GLY A 136 1.48 -9.30 12.18
C GLY A 136 2.90 -9.25 11.64
N PHE A 137 3.71 -10.29 11.85
CA PHE A 137 5.08 -10.38 11.35
C PHE A 137 5.13 -10.42 9.81
N GLY A 138 4.26 -11.20 9.17
CA GLY A 138 4.16 -11.29 7.72
C GLY A 138 3.74 -9.98 7.09
N THR A 139 2.59 -9.45 7.48
CA THR A 139 2.00 -8.26 6.85
C THR A 139 2.74 -6.95 7.17
N SER A 140 3.49 -6.89 8.28
CA SER A 140 4.27 -5.69 8.62
C SER A 140 5.75 -5.87 8.27
N THR A 141 6.43 -6.85 8.90
CA THR A 141 7.89 -6.94 8.78
C THR A 141 8.32 -7.48 7.42
N ILE A 142 7.77 -8.63 7.01
CA ILE A 142 8.18 -9.26 5.75
C ILE A 142 7.72 -8.46 4.54
N ALA A 143 6.52 -7.91 4.56
CA ALA A 143 6.03 -7.05 3.50
C ALA A 143 6.87 -5.76 3.35
N CYS A 144 7.28 -5.14 4.47
CA CYS A 144 8.17 -3.97 4.42
C CYS A 144 9.59 -4.32 3.93
N ILE A 145 10.15 -5.47 4.36
CA ILE A 145 11.44 -5.95 3.84
C ILE A 145 11.35 -6.17 2.33
N GLY A 146 10.27 -6.81 1.86
CA GLY A 146 10.00 -6.97 0.45
C GLY A 146 9.89 -5.63 -0.29
N ALA A 147 9.12 -4.69 0.25
CA ALA A 147 8.99 -3.36 -0.34
C ALA A 147 10.34 -2.64 -0.47
N ILE A 148 11.17 -2.66 0.58
CA ILE A 148 12.54 -2.09 0.56
C ILE A 148 13.39 -2.78 -0.50
N PHE A 149 13.34 -4.11 -0.56
CA PHE A 149 14.07 -4.89 -1.59
C PHE A 149 13.67 -4.46 -3.01
N PHE A 150 12.38 -4.35 -3.30
CA PHE A 150 11.89 -3.96 -4.61
C PHE A 150 12.25 -2.50 -4.95
N GLN A 151 12.07 -1.59 -4.00
CA GLN A 151 12.31 -0.15 -4.19
C GLN A 151 13.80 0.15 -4.43
N LEU A 152 14.67 -0.38 -3.58
CA LEU A 152 16.11 -0.19 -3.67
C LEU A 152 16.70 -0.98 -4.84
N GLY A 153 16.35 -2.26 -4.97
CA GLY A 153 16.81 -3.12 -6.05
C GLY A 153 16.40 -2.59 -7.43
N GLY A 154 15.17 -2.05 -7.54
CA GLY A 154 14.68 -1.41 -8.76
C GLY A 154 15.52 -0.19 -9.15
N GLY A 155 15.86 0.68 -8.18
CA GLY A 155 16.73 1.83 -8.41
C GLY A 155 18.16 1.42 -8.83
N ILE A 156 18.77 0.47 -8.13
CA ILE A 156 20.14 -0.02 -8.44
C ILE A 156 20.20 -0.63 -9.85
N LEU A 157 19.23 -1.46 -10.22
CA LEU A 157 19.21 -2.05 -11.56
C LEU A 157 18.98 -1.01 -12.64
N ALA A 158 18.15 -0.01 -12.37
CA ALA A 158 17.87 1.10 -13.27
C ALA A 158 19.12 1.95 -13.55
N ASP A 159 19.88 2.29 -12.53
CA ASP A 159 21.14 3.07 -12.69
C ASP A 159 22.22 2.27 -13.37
N SER A 160 22.26 0.93 -13.17
CA SER A 160 23.32 0.07 -13.72
C SER A 160 23.09 -0.31 -15.18
N PHE A 161 21.83 -0.53 -15.58
CA PHE A 161 21.50 -1.14 -16.88
C PHE A 161 20.44 -0.36 -17.68
N GLY A 162 19.81 0.65 -17.09
CA GLY A 162 18.70 1.41 -17.65
C GLY A 162 17.39 1.16 -16.90
N TRP A 163 16.48 2.13 -16.95
CA TRP A 163 15.25 2.14 -16.14
C TRP A 163 14.38 0.90 -16.33
N GLN A 164 14.34 0.33 -17.55
CA GLN A 164 13.55 -0.86 -17.85
C GLN A 164 13.97 -2.05 -16.98
N TYR A 165 15.26 -2.17 -16.71
CA TYR A 165 15.82 -3.28 -15.92
C TYR A 165 15.44 -3.21 -14.44
N GLY A 166 15.01 -2.08 -13.94
CA GLY A 166 14.44 -1.96 -12.59
C GLY A 166 13.27 -2.91 -12.37
N PHE A 167 12.49 -3.22 -13.41
CA PHE A 167 11.38 -4.16 -13.35
C PHE A 167 11.81 -5.63 -13.24
N LEU A 168 13.08 -5.98 -13.49
CA LEU A 168 13.59 -7.35 -13.31
C LEU A 168 13.57 -7.79 -11.84
N THR A 169 13.51 -6.87 -10.88
CA THR A 169 13.32 -7.21 -9.46
C THR A 169 12.08 -8.07 -9.23
N TYR A 170 11.05 -7.93 -10.07
CA TYR A 170 9.82 -8.73 -10.02
C TYR A 170 10.00 -10.20 -10.43
N LEU A 171 11.18 -10.62 -10.93
CA LEU A 171 11.53 -12.03 -11.08
C LEU A 171 11.83 -12.70 -9.73
N PHE A 172 12.25 -11.93 -8.73
CA PHE A 172 12.65 -12.50 -7.45
C PHE A 172 11.59 -13.44 -6.84
N PRO A 173 10.27 -13.16 -6.83
CA PRO A 173 9.27 -14.07 -6.31
C PRO A 173 9.12 -15.41 -7.05
N ILE A 174 9.86 -15.65 -8.13
CA ILE A 174 9.84 -16.96 -8.82
C ILE A 174 10.30 -18.09 -7.88
N TRP A 175 11.28 -17.81 -7.01
CA TRP A 175 11.71 -18.77 -6.02
C TRP A 175 10.67 -19.00 -4.92
N ILE A 176 9.92 -17.93 -4.52
CA ILE A 176 8.80 -18.03 -3.58
C ILE A 176 7.73 -18.95 -4.18
N LEU A 177 7.39 -18.73 -5.46
CA LEU A 177 6.47 -19.58 -6.19
C LEU A 177 6.96 -21.04 -6.22
N ALA A 178 8.21 -21.27 -6.60
CA ALA A 178 8.77 -22.61 -6.69
C ALA A 178 8.77 -23.34 -5.33
N VAL A 179 9.25 -22.69 -4.27
CA VAL A 179 9.35 -23.29 -2.93
C VAL A 179 7.97 -23.56 -2.34
N THR A 180 7.02 -22.62 -2.49
CA THR A 180 5.66 -22.79 -1.98
C THR A 180 4.89 -23.86 -2.76
N MET A 181 5.05 -23.95 -4.10
CA MET A 181 4.42 -25.01 -4.88
C MET A 181 4.94 -26.40 -4.52
N LEU A 182 6.25 -26.51 -4.21
CA LEU A 182 6.90 -27.80 -3.88
C LEU A 182 6.61 -28.25 -2.44
N TYR A 183 6.58 -27.32 -1.50
CA TYR A 183 6.61 -27.67 -0.07
C TYR A 183 5.35 -27.26 0.71
N LEU A 184 4.62 -26.22 0.34
CA LEU A 184 3.43 -25.83 1.06
C LEU A 184 2.33 -26.90 0.85
N PRO A 185 1.80 -27.54 1.93
CA PRO A 185 0.66 -28.43 1.78
C PRO A 185 -0.59 -27.66 1.38
N GLU A 186 -1.53 -28.32 0.67
CA GLU A 186 -2.84 -27.72 0.42
C GLU A 186 -3.57 -27.61 1.75
N PRO A 187 -4.02 -26.41 2.15
CA PRO A 187 -4.80 -26.25 3.37
C PRO A 187 -6.13 -27.01 3.27
N GLU A 188 -6.53 -27.67 4.37
CA GLU A 188 -7.86 -28.24 4.44
C GLU A 188 -8.91 -27.14 4.39
N LYS A 189 -9.97 -27.32 3.58
CA LYS A 189 -11.08 -26.37 3.52
C LYS A 189 -11.77 -26.29 4.90
N LYS A 190 -11.32 -25.39 5.76
CA LYS A 190 -12.13 -24.97 6.92
C LYS A 190 -13.32 -24.18 6.34
N LEU A 191 -14.51 -24.76 6.35
CA LEU A 191 -15.76 -24.06 6.01
C LEU A 191 -15.99 -22.99 7.10
N THR A 192 -15.39 -21.84 6.95
CA THR A 192 -15.70 -20.67 7.80
C THR A 192 -17.08 -20.13 7.39
N ASN A 193 -18.12 -20.76 7.94
CA ASN A 193 -19.51 -20.33 7.78
C ASN A 193 -19.82 -18.99 8.48
N GLU A 194 -18.85 -18.35 9.13
CA GLU A 194 -19.13 -17.15 9.94
C GLU A 194 -19.15 -15.85 9.12
N ALA A 195 -18.34 -15.73 8.07
CA ALA A 195 -18.36 -14.52 7.22
C ALA A 195 -19.61 -14.41 6.31
N ALA A 196 -20.32 -15.51 6.09
CA ALA A 196 -21.51 -15.54 5.22
C ALA A 196 -22.81 -15.15 5.94
N LYS A 197 -22.81 -14.99 7.26
CA LYS A 197 -24.00 -14.60 8.06
C LYS A 197 -24.03 -13.13 8.43
N ALA A 198 -23.19 -12.28 7.87
CA ALA A 198 -23.36 -10.85 7.98
C ALA A 198 -24.71 -10.47 7.38
N SER A 199 -25.67 -10.13 8.25
CA SER A 199 -27.01 -9.75 7.84
C SER A 199 -26.91 -8.45 7.03
N ASN A 200 -27.27 -8.49 5.74
CA ASN A 200 -27.39 -7.29 4.89
C ASN A 200 -28.41 -6.26 5.41
N LYS A 201 -28.98 -6.47 6.59
CA LYS A 201 -30.01 -5.60 7.19
C LYS A 201 -29.44 -4.46 8.04
N VAL A 202 -28.19 -4.56 8.51
CA VAL A 202 -27.57 -3.52 9.33
C VAL A 202 -26.85 -2.51 8.43
N LYS A 203 -27.37 -1.28 8.39
CA LYS A 203 -26.74 -0.19 7.62
C LYS A 203 -25.48 0.31 8.33
N LEU A 204 -24.45 0.61 7.54
CA LEU A 204 -23.23 1.23 8.06
C LEU A 204 -23.50 2.70 8.47
N PRO A 205 -22.98 3.16 9.62
CA PRO A 205 -23.08 4.56 10.03
C PRO A 205 -22.46 5.51 9.01
N LYS A 206 -23.05 6.69 8.83
CA LYS A 206 -22.52 7.74 7.93
C LYS A 206 -21.07 8.12 8.24
N ALA A 207 -20.67 8.04 9.51
CA ALA A 207 -19.30 8.31 9.95
C ALA A 207 -18.24 7.43 9.24
N ILE A 208 -18.56 6.18 8.91
CA ILE A 208 -17.66 5.28 8.16
C ILE A 208 -17.36 5.85 6.77
N TYR A 209 -18.37 6.32 6.05
CA TYR A 209 -18.17 6.90 4.72
C TYR A 209 -17.32 8.16 4.75
N TRP A 210 -17.46 9.00 5.79
CA TRP A 210 -16.60 10.18 5.98
C TRP A 210 -15.15 9.80 6.27
N VAL A 211 -14.91 8.77 7.08
CA VAL A 211 -13.57 8.26 7.33
C VAL A 211 -12.97 7.66 6.05
N CYS A 212 -13.75 6.92 5.26
CA CYS A 212 -13.31 6.37 3.99
C CYS A 212 -13.03 7.46 2.94
N LEU A 213 -13.82 8.53 2.89
CA LEU A 213 -13.53 9.69 2.05
C LEU A 213 -12.21 10.36 2.46
N GLY A 214 -11.99 10.53 3.77
CA GLY A 214 -10.72 11.00 4.29
C GLY A 214 -9.55 10.09 3.92
N GLN A 215 -9.77 8.77 3.85
CA GLN A 215 -8.76 7.81 3.38
C GLN A 215 -8.43 7.98 1.89
N VAL A 216 -9.42 8.27 1.04
CA VAL A 216 -9.17 8.59 -0.38
C VAL A 216 -8.24 9.81 -0.50
N ILE A 217 -8.56 10.89 0.23
CA ILE A 217 -7.75 12.12 0.23
C ILE A 217 -6.35 11.84 0.80
N TYR A 218 -6.27 11.16 1.93
CA TYR A 218 -5.01 10.80 2.58
C TYR A 218 -4.09 10.00 1.66
N SER A 219 -4.63 8.96 1.02
CA SER A 219 -3.87 8.13 0.09
C SER A 219 -3.43 8.91 -1.14
N GLY A 220 -4.31 9.72 -1.74
CA GLY A 220 -3.97 10.55 -2.89
C GLY A 220 -2.79 11.48 -2.59
N LEU A 221 -2.81 12.14 -1.43
CA LEU A 221 -1.74 13.04 -1.00
C LEU A 221 -0.41 12.30 -0.72
N ILE A 222 -0.45 11.09 -0.15
CA ILE A 222 0.76 10.27 0.06
C ILE A 222 1.35 9.80 -1.26
N PHE A 223 0.52 9.42 -2.22
CA PHE A 223 1.02 9.03 -3.54
C PHE A 223 1.75 10.17 -4.26
N GLY A 224 1.47 11.43 -3.91
CA GLY A 224 2.27 12.58 -4.35
C GLY A 224 3.76 12.44 -4.00
N TYR A 225 4.11 11.88 -2.84
CA TYR A 225 5.49 11.55 -2.51
C TYR A 225 6.04 10.41 -3.38
N VAL A 226 5.33 9.28 -3.43
CA VAL A 226 5.80 8.07 -4.12
C VAL A 226 6.02 8.31 -5.62
N THR A 227 5.17 9.10 -6.26
CA THR A 227 5.26 9.36 -7.71
C THR A 227 6.23 10.49 -8.07
N ASN A 228 6.53 11.41 -7.14
CA ASN A 228 7.33 12.60 -7.45
C ASN A 228 8.71 12.61 -6.80
N ILE A 229 9.02 11.78 -5.80
CA ILE A 229 10.31 11.85 -5.11
C ILE A 229 11.49 11.56 -6.03
N SER A 230 11.35 10.63 -6.99
CA SER A 230 12.37 10.38 -8.02
C SER A 230 12.55 11.61 -8.93
N VAL A 231 11.45 12.27 -9.30
CA VAL A 231 11.47 13.47 -10.13
C VAL A 231 12.20 14.62 -9.40
N VAL A 232 11.96 14.77 -8.09
CA VAL A 232 12.65 15.78 -7.26
C VAL A 232 14.14 15.47 -7.15
N ILE A 233 14.50 14.24 -6.78
CA ILE A 233 15.91 13.86 -6.55
C ILE A 233 16.72 14.00 -7.83
N GLN A 234 16.22 13.51 -8.96
CA GLN A 234 16.92 13.60 -10.23
C GLN A 234 16.84 15.01 -10.85
N GLY A 235 15.70 15.68 -10.75
CA GLY A 235 15.49 17.02 -11.31
C GLY A 235 16.39 18.06 -10.65
N ASP A 236 16.56 17.99 -9.33
CA ASP A 236 17.42 18.88 -8.55
C ASP A 236 18.88 18.40 -8.49
N ARG A 237 19.23 17.33 -9.23
CA ARG A 237 20.59 16.74 -9.29
C ARG A 237 21.12 16.30 -7.91
N LEU A 238 20.24 15.84 -7.04
CA LEU A 238 20.61 15.35 -5.70
C LEU A 238 20.99 13.85 -5.71
N GLY A 239 20.68 13.13 -6.79
CA GLY A 239 20.98 11.72 -6.96
C GLY A 239 20.28 11.12 -8.19
N ASN A 240 20.33 9.81 -8.29
CA ASN A 240 19.79 9.00 -9.37
C ASN A 240 18.58 8.16 -8.89
N ALA A 241 18.20 7.12 -9.64
CA ALA A 241 17.12 6.21 -9.29
C ALA A 241 17.43 5.39 -8.01
N THR A 242 18.68 5.09 -7.74
CA THR A 242 19.11 4.43 -6.49
C THR A 242 18.80 5.28 -5.27
N GLU A 243 19.14 6.57 -5.27
CA GLU A 243 18.84 7.48 -4.16
C GLU A 243 17.33 7.70 -4.00
N ALA A 244 16.58 7.72 -5.10
CA ALA A 244 15.13 7.74 -5.05
C ALA A 244 14.57 6.46 -4.40
N GLY A 245 15.10 5.30 -4.77
CA GLY A 245 14.79 4.02 -4.15
C GLY A 245 15.14 3.99 -2.66
N MET A 246 16.29 4.57 -2.27
CA MET A 246 16.68 4.73 -0.86
C MET A 246 15.69 5.62 -0.11
N ALA A 247 15.26 6.75 -0.68
CA ALA A 247 14.32 7.67 -0.02
C ALA A 247 12.97 6.98 0.27
N ILE A 248 12.42 6.24 -0.72
CA ILE A 248 11.18 5.48 -0.54
C ILE A 248 11.39 4.31 0.45
N SER A 249 12.56 3.67 0.43
CA SER A 249 12.91 2.61 1.39
C SER A 249 13.01 3.12 2.82
N VAL A 250 13.62 4.30 3.03
CA VAL A 250 13.69 4.98 4.34
C VAL A 250 12.28 5.35 4.83
N PHE A 251 11.41 5.82 3.93
CA PHE A 251 10.01 6.06 4.23
C PHE A 251 9.31 4.76 4.68
N THR A 252 9.49 3.67 3.95
CA THR A 252 8.93 2.35 4.29
C THR A 252 9.47 1.83 5.62
N PHE A 253 10.76 2.04 5.90
CA PHE A 253 11.38 1.68 7.18
C PHE A 253 10.79 2.47 8.34
N GLY A 254 10.53 3.76 8.16
CA GLY A 254 9.80 4.58 9.14
C GLY A 254 8.42 4.00 9.45
N THR A 255 7.68 3.58 8.41
CA THR A 255 6.37 2.92 8.54
C THR A 255 6.45 1.63 9.36
N LEU A 256 7.47 0.82 9.14
CA LEU A 256 7.72 -0.41 9.88
C LEU A 256 7.94 -0.13 11.38
N ILE A 257 8.81 0.84 11.72
CA ILE A 257 9.09 1.22 13.11
C ILE A 257 7.79 1.66 13.82
N ALA A 258 7.02 2.52 13.18
CA ALA A 258 5.76 3.00 13.74
C ALA A 258 4.73 1.90 13.96
N GLY A 259 4.68 0.91 13.08
CA GLY A 259 3.80 -0.26 13.22
C GLY A 259 4.03 -1.00 14.55
N PHE A 260 5.29 -1.17 14.97
CA PHE A 260 5.63 -1.83 16.25
C PHE A 260 5.15 -1.04 17.48
N ILE A 261 5.08 0.28 17.40
CA ILE A 261 4.71 1.13 18.55
C ILE A 261 3.31 1.72 18.43
N PHE A 262 2.57 1.43 17.33
CA PHE A 262 1.23 1.94 17.08
C PHE A 262 0.28 1.75 18.26
N GLY A 263 0.28 0.57 18.90
CA GLY A 263 -0.55 0.27 20.05
C GLY A 263 -0.27 1.21 21.24
N LYS A 264 1.01 1.54 21.50
CA LYS A 264 1.42 2.47 22.57
C LYS A 264 0.97 3.89 22.23
N ILE A 265 1.13 4.32 20.97
CA ILE A 265 0.70 5.66 20.52
C ILE A 265 -0.82 5.79 20.61
N LYS A 266 -1.57 4.78 20.17
CA LYS A 266 -3.03 4.76 20.29
C LYS A 266 -3.48 4.85 21.75
N HIS A 267 -2.79 4.18 22.66
CA HIS A 267 -3.09 4.25 24.09
C HIS A 267 -2.79 5.64 24.69
N ALA A 268 -1.68 6.27 24.28
CA ALA A 268 -1.28 7.59 24.75
C ALA A 268 -2.18 8.71 24.16
N LEU A 269 -2.66 8.55 22.94
CA LEU A 269 -3.48 9.55 22.21
C LEU A 269 -4.77 8.91 21.68
N PRO A 270 -5.69 8.40 22.53
CA PRO A 270 -6.78 7.51 22.12
C PRO A 270 -7.74 8.13 21.09
N ASN A 271 -7.88 9.46 21.10
CA ASN A 271 -8.72 10.18 20.14
C ASN A 271 -7.93 10.92 19.06
N PHE A 272 -6.67 11.27 19.32
CA PHE A 272 -5.85 12.12 18.46
C PHE A 272 -4.74 11.37 17.69
N TYR A 273 -4.58 10.04 17.88
CA TYR A 273 -3.55 9.27 17.16
C TYR A 273 -3.63 9.44 15.64
N LEU A 274 -4.86 9.47 15.10
CA LEU A 274 -5.09 9.59 13.67
C LEU A 274 -4.77 11.00 13.14
N PRO A 275 -5.36 12.09 13.68
CA PRO A 275 -4.97 13.45 13.30
C PRO A 275 -3.47 13.71 13.48
N ALA A 276 -2.86 13.27 14.58
CA ALA A 276 -1.44 13.44 14.85
C ALA A 276 -0.57 12.72 13.81
N GLY A 277 -0.91 11.47 13.45
CA GLY A 277 -0.22 10.74 12.39
C GLY A 277 -0.28 11.47 11.06
N VAL A 278 -1.46 11.96 10.66
CA VAL A 278 -1.62 12.70 9.40
C VAL A 278 -0.85 14.02 9.41
N LEU A 279 -0.87 14.75 10.54
CA LEU A 279 -0.09 16.00 10.71
C LEU A 279 1.40 15.77 10.52
N VAL A 280 1.96 14.78 11.20
CA VAL A 280 3.40 14.48 11.13
C VAL A 280 3.78 13.96 9.74
N THR A 281 2.89 13.23 9.05
CA THR A 281 3.11 12.89 7.62
C THR A 281 3.23 14.17 6.79
N GLY A 282 2.33 15.13 6.97
CA GLY A 282 2.39 16.43 6.28
C GLY A 282 3.67 17.21 6.57
N ILE A 283 4.15 17.19 7.82
CA ILE A 283 5.44 17.79 8.20
C ILE A 283 6.60 17.10 7.47
N GLY A 284 6.60 15.76 7.38
CA GLY A 284 7.60 15.00 6.62
C GLY A 284 7.62 15.42 5.14
N MET A 285 6.44 15.60 4.51
CA MET A 285 6.34 16.09 3.13
C MET A 285 6.84 17.53 3.00
N ALA A 286 6.55 18.40 3.96
CA ALA A 286 7.06 19.78 3.99
C ALA A 286 8.60 19.80 4.08
N ILE A 287 9.20 18.95 4.91
CA ILE A 287 10.65 18.80 4.99
C ILE A 287 11.21 18.38 3.63
N CYS A 288 10.62 17.38 2.97
CA CYS A 288 11.03 16.96 1.63
C CYS A 288 10.91 18.09 0.60
N TYR A 289 9.85 18.89 0.66
CA TYR A 289 9.65 20.04 -0.22
C TYR A 289 10.76 21.10 -0.09
N TYR A 290 11.11 21.49 1.16
CA TYR A 290 12.12 22.51 1.42
C TYR A 290 13.56 21.99 1.42
N SER A 291 13.78 20.70 1.23
CA SER A 291 15.10 20.05 1.33
C SER A 291 16.06 20.53 0.24
N PRO A 292 17.19 21.17 0.56
CA PRO A 292 18.25 21.48 -0.39
C PRO A 292 19.23 20.30 -0.58
N THR A 293 19.14 19.25 0.24
CA THR A 293 20.08 18.14 0.24
C THR A 293 19.38 16.78 0.33
N LEU A 294 20.01 15.74 -0.20
CA LEU A 294 19.52 14.37 -0.13
C LEU A 294 19.31 13.90 1.32
N THR A 295 20.20 14.28 2.24
CA THR A 295 20.08 13.94 3.66
C THR A 295 18.79 14.48 4.27
N MET A 296 18.42 15.72 3.96
CA MET A 296 17.15 16.29 4.46
C MET A 296 15.93 15.58 3.83
N ILE A 297 16.02 15.14 2.57
CA ILE A 297 14.98 14.29 1.96
C ILE A 297 14.83 13.00 2.76
N PHE A 298 15.91 12.33 3.14
CA PHE A 298 15.84 11.12 3.96
C PHE A 298 15.22 11.39 5.34
N VAL A 299 15.56 12.53 5.98
CA VAL A 299 14.93 12.94 7.25
C VAL A 299 13.43 13.17 7.09
N GLY A 300 13.01 13.90 6.06
CA GLY A 300 11.60 14.08 5.76
C GLY A 300 10.89 12.77 5.44
N SER A 301 11.56 11.87 4.71
CA SER A 301 11.04 10.55 4.35
C SER A 301 10.80 9.66 5.58
N ILE A 302 11.77 9.56 6.49
CA ILE A 302 11.59 8.73 7.69
C ILE A 302 10.51 9.27 8.62
N ILE A 303 10.41 10.59 8.77
CA ILE A 303 9.37 11.25 9.56
C ILE A 303 7.98 11.02 8.93
N GLY A 304 7.85 11.23 7.62
CA GLY A 304 6.60 11.01 6.89
C GLY A 304 6.17 9.54 6.92
N GLY A 305 7.12 8.62 6.71
CA GLY A 305 6.89 7.20 6.76
C GLY A 305 6.49 6.70 8.14
N PHE A 306 7.20 7.14 9.19
CA PHE A 306 6.85 6.83 10.56
C PHE A 306 5.40 7.23 10.88
N ALA A 307 5.01 8.41 10.48
CA ALA A 307 3.65 8.89 10.71
C ALA A 307 2.60 8.16 9.86
N MET A 308 2.93 7.74 8.63
CA MET A 308 2.07 6.87 7.82
C MET A 308 1.81 5.52 8.51
N GLY A 309 2.81 4.96 9.21
CA GLY A 309 2.65 3.74 10.00
C GLY A 309 1.70 3.91 11.22
N ILE A 310 1.31 5.13 11.55
CA ILE A 310 0.26 5.44 12.53
C ILE A 310 -1.07 5.69 11.81
N GLY A 311 -1.05 6.48 10.73
CA GLY A 311 -2.25 6.94 10.03
C GLY A 311 -3.03 5.80 9.40
N LEU A 312 -2.38 4.95 8.62
CA LEU A 312 -3.06 3.87 7.90
C LEU A 312 -3.68 2.82 8.84
N PRO A 313 -2.95 2.21 9.80
CA PRO A 313 -3.56 1.34 10.79
C PRO A 313 -4.63 2.05 11.63
N GLY A 314 -4.46 3.34 11.84
CA GLY A 314 -5.41 4.19 12.54
C GLY A 314 -6.77 4.27 11.85
N VAL A 315 -6.79 4.43 10.53
CA VAL A 315 -8.03 4.43 9.73
C VAL A 315 -8.72 3.07 9.80
N PHE A 316 -7.97 1.97 9.63
CA PHE A 316 -8.50 0.61 9.75
C PHE A 316 -9.14 0.37 11.14
N THR A 317 -8.44 0.77 12.19
CA THR A 317 -8.93 0.67 13.57
C THR A 317 -10.20 1.49 13.77
N LYS A 318 -10.22 2.75 13.29
CA LYS A 318 -11.37 3.63 13.45
C LYS A 318 -12.61 3.10 12.73
N VAL A 319 -12.46 2.61 11.50
CA VAL A 319 -13.56 2.01 10.75
C VAL A 319 -14.06 0.72 11.43
N SER A 320 -13.14 -0.11 11.96
CA SER A 320 -13.53 -1.30 12.72
C SER A 320 -14.32 -0.96 13.99
N GLU A 321 -13.89 0.06 14.75
CA GLU A 321 -14.59 0.54 15.95
C GLU A 321 -16.00 1.12 15.65
N LEU A 322 -16.16 1.73 14.49
CA LEU A 322 -17.44 2.32 14.06
C LEU A 322 -18.38 1.28 13.42
N THR A 323 -17.89 0.08 13.10
CA THR A 323 -18.72 -0.95 12.44
C THR A 323 -19.59 -1.65 13.47
N PRO A 324 -20.95 -1.57 13.36
CA PRO A 324 -21.83 -2.20 14.33
C PRO A 324 -21.73 -3.73 14.28
N PRO A 325 -22.01 -4.43 15.41
CA PRO A 325 -22.12 -5.88 15.41
C PRO A 325 -23.15 -6.37 14.39
N GLY A 326 -22.79 -7.38 13.57
CA GLY A 326 -23.66 -7.93 12.53
C GLY A 326 -23.75 -7.13 11.24
N ALA A 327 -23.09 -5.97 11.14
CA ALA A 327 -22.92 -5.25 9.88
C ALA A 327 -21.86 -5.92 8.98
N PRO A 328 -21.93 -5.76 7.65
CA PRO A 328 -20.86 -6.21 6.77
C PRO A 328 -19.54 -5.50 7.11
N PRO A 329 -18.38 -6.17 7.01
CA PRO A 329 -17.10 -5.60 7.37
C PRO A 329 -16.78 -4.38 6.49
N ALA A 330 -16.67 -3.20 7.11
CA ALA A 330 -16.41 -1.95 6.41
C ALA A 330 -14.93 -1.73 6.08
N VAL A 331 -14.03 -2.59 6.56
CA VAL A 331 -12.58 -2.51 6.33
C VAL A 331 -12.24 -2.54 4.82
N GLY A 332 -13.01 -3.29 4.02
CA GLY A 332 -12.87 -3.31 2.56
C GLY A 332 -13.02 -1.94 1.91
N LEU A 333 -13.85 -1.05 2.48
CA LEU A 333 -14.02 0.32 1.99
C LEU A 333 -12.75 1.16 2.18
N VAL A 334 -11.95 0.88 3.21
CA VAL A 334 -10.65 1.55 3.44
C VAL A 334 -9.67 1.18 2.34
N VAL A 335 -9.62 -0.11 1.96
CA VAL A 335 -8.75 -0.60 0.86
C VAL A 335 -9.18 0.01 -0.47
N VAL A 336 -10.49 0.06 -0.75
CA VAL A 336 -11.03 0.75 -1.93
C VAL A 336 -10.64 2.23 -1.91
N GLY A 337 -10.79 2.91 -0.77
CA GLY A 337 -10.40 4.32 -0.59
C GLY A 337 -8.90 4.53 -0.85
N GLN A 338 -8.05 3.60 -0.41
CA GLN A 338 -6.61 3.66 -0.67
C GLN A 338 -6.29 3.56 -2.16
N GLY A 339 -6.88 2.60 -2.87
CA GLY A 339 -6.67 2.43 -4.31
C GLY A 339 -7.21 3.60 -5.14
N LEU A 340 -8.42 4.09 -4.81
CA LEU A 340 -9.00 5.27 -5.46
C LEU A 340 -8.16 6.51 -5.24
N GLY A 341 -7.69 6.76 -4.00
CA GLY A 341 -6.81 7.88 -3.69
C GLY A 341 -5.51 7.81 -4.49
N GLY A 342 -4.90 6.62 -4.57
CA GLY A 342 -3.66 6.41 -5.32
C GLY A 342 -3.79 6.78 -6.80
N ILE A 343 -4.88 6.39 -7.47
CA ILE A 343 -5.08 6.69 -8.89
C ILE A 343 -5.53 8.13 -9.14
N LEU A 344 -6.34 8.69 -8.24
CA LEU A 344 -6.83 10.08 -8.38
C LEU A 344 -5.76 11.12 -8.03
N GLY A 345 -4.79 10.76 -7.16
CA GLY A 345 -3.74 11.67 -6.69
C GLY A 345 -3.01 12.40 -7.83
N PRO A 346 -2.38 11.71 -8.80
CA PRO A 346 -1.69 12.35 -9.92
C PRO A 346 -2.58 13.35 -10.70
N PHE A 347 -3.85 13.02 -10.94
CA PHE A 347 -4.77 13.93 -11.65
C PHE A 347 -5.11 15.17 -10.81
N VAL A 348 -5.29 15.02 -9.50
CA VAL A 348 -5.50 16.16 -8.60
C VAL A 348 -4.26 17.07 -8.59
N PHE A 349 -3.05 16.50 -8.53
CA PHE A 349 -1.83 17.26 -8.59
C PHE A 349 -1.71 18.02 -9.93
N GLN A 350 -2.02 17.37 -11.05
CA GLN A 350 -2.03 18.01 -12.37
C GLN A 350 -2.99 19.20 -12.42
N ILE A 351 -4.23 19.04 -11.92
CA ILE A 351 -5.21 20.14 -11.88
C ILE A 351 -4.66 21.31 -11.07
N VAL A 352 -4.09 21.05 -9.89
CA VAL A 352 -3.55 22.09 -9.02
C VAL A 352 -2.31 22.74 -9.65
N GLN A 353 -1.43 21.97 -10.29
CA GLN A 353 -0.29 22.50 -11.06
C GLN A 353 -0.74 23.45 -12.17
N ASN A 354 -1.76 23.08 -12.94
CA ASN A 354 -2.30 23.93 -14.01
C ASN A 354 -2.90 25.22 -13.46
N ILE A 355 -3.62 25.18 -12.33
CA ILE A 355 -4.21 26.37 -11.69
C ILE A 355 -3.11 27.35 -11.23
N PHE A 356 -2.02 26.83 -10.64
CA PHE A 356 -0.93 27.65 -10.11
C PHE A 356 0.21 27.87 -11.11
N ASN A 357 0.09 27.37 -12.33
CA ASN A 357 1.09 27.44 -13.39
C ASN A 357 2.48 26.94 -12.92
N GLN A 358 2.48 25.77 -12.26
CA GLN A 358 3.67 25.14 -11.70
C GLN A 358 4.01 23.86 -12.45
N ASP A 359 5.31 23.61 -12.61
CA ASP A 359 5.81 22.39 -13.24
C ASP A 359 5.82 21.19 -12.30
N ILE A 360 5.99 19.99 -12.89
CA ILE A 360 6.23 18.76 -12.17
C ILE A 360 7.57 18.86 -11.40
N GLY A 361 7.62 18.30 -10.21
CA GLY A 361 8.80 18.32 -9.35
C GLY A 361 8.42 18.45 -7.89
N ARG A 362 8.89 19.51 -7.23
CA ARG A 362 8.64 19.73 -5.78
C ARG A 362 7.20 20.13 -5.46
N PHE A 363 6.50 20.79 -6.38
CA PHE A 363 5.17 21.33 -6.12
C PHE A 363 4.14 20.30 -5.60
N PRO A 364 4.05 19.06 -6.12
CA PRO A 364 3.19 18.02 -5.55
C PRO A 364 3.48 17.70 -4.08
N LEU A 365 4.74 17.81 -3.63
CA LEU A 365 5.09 17.64 -2.22
C LEU A 365 4.54 18.76 -1.34
N ALA A 366 4.54 20.01 -1.83
CA ALA A 366 3.92 21.14 -1.13
C ALA A 366 2.40 20.94 -1.02
N VAL A 367 1.74 20.56 -2.12
CA VAL A 367 0.29 20.24 -2.12
C VAL A 367 -0.02 19.12 -1.15
N SER A 368 0.80 18.07 -1.13
CA SER A 368 0.67 16.96 -0.18
C SER A 368 0.82 17.43 1.27
N ALA A 369 1.85 18.24 1.57
CA ALA A 369 2.08 18.78 2.90
C ALA A 369 0.89 19.61 3.40
N ILE A 370 0.46 20.59 2.60
CA ILE A 370 -0.67 21.47 2.95
C ILE A 370 -1.96 20.67 3.08
N GLY A 371 -2.24 19.79 2.12
CA GLY A 371 -3.46 18.95 2.13
C GLY A 371 -3.52 18.04 3.34
N LEU A 372 -2.41 17.40 3.73
CA LEU A 372 -2.34 16.56 4.93
C LEU A 372 -2.50 17.36 6.22
N ILE A 373 -1.92 18.56 6.32
CA ILE A 373 -2.11 19.44 7.47
C ILE A 373 -3.59 19.84 7.59
N ILE A 374 -4.22 20.24 6.49
CA ILE A 374 -5.66 20.58 6.47
C ILE A 374 -6.51 19.37 6.88
N LEU A 375 -6.24 18.19 6.32
CA LEU A 375 -6.96 16.97 6.66
C LEU A 375 -6.81 16.60 8.14
N SER A 376 -5.61 16.79 8.70
CA SER A 376 -5.35 16.61 10.13
C SER A 376 -6.23 17.54 10.99
N ILE A 377 -6.29 18.81 10.63
CA ILE A 377 -7.11 19.81 11.35
C ILE A 377 -8.59 19.43 11.27
N ILE A 378 -9.09 19.02 10.10
CA ILE A 378 -10.48 18.58 9.92
C ILE A 378 -10.77 17.37 10.81
N TRP A 379 -9.89 16.37 10.84
CA TRP A 379 -10.08 15.18 11.68
C TRP A 379 -9.97 15.50 13.18
N ALA A 380 -9.05 16.40 13.58
CA ALA A 380 -8.96 16.86 14.96
C ALA A 380 -10.24 17.58 15.40
N ALA A 381 -10.76 18.47 14.57
CA ALA A 381 -12.03 19.17 14.83
C ALA A 381 -13.22 18.20 14.92
N ALA A 382 -13.25 17.16 14.09
CA ALA A 382 -14.28 16.12 14.16
C ALA A 382 -14.24 15.31 15.46
N VAL A 383 -13.04 15.08 16.01
CA VAL A 383 -12.85 14.39 17.29
C VAL A 383 -13.25 15.25 18.50
N MET A 384 -13.06 16.58 18.41
CA MET A 384 -13.37 17.51 19.49
C MET A 384 -14.87 17.82 19.62
N LYS A 385 -15.70 17.48 18.62
CA LYS A 385 -17.15 17.68 18.70
C LYS A 385 -17.75 16.79 19.81
N PRO A 386 -18.53 17.34 20.74
CA PRO A 386 -19.15 16.55 21.79
C PRO A 386 -20.11 15.51 21.20
N LYS A 387 -20.14 14.31 21.79
CA LYS A 387 -20.93 13.13 21.38
C LYS A 387 -22.47 13.33 21.49
N LYS A 388 -22.99 14.54 21.41
CA LYS A 388 -24.40 14.83 21.72
C LYS A 388 -25.46 14.27 20.75
N ASP A 389 -25.07 13.71 19.57
CA ASP A 389 -26.07 13.38 18.54
C ASP A 389 -26.14 11.90 18.12
N ILE A 390 -25.53 10.99 18.88
CA ILE A 390 -25.56 9.55 18.49
C ILE A 390 -26.64 8.77 19.28
N GLU A 391 -27.08 9.24 20.43
CA GLU A 391 -28.12 8.55 21.24
C GLU A 391 -29.56 8.79 20.79
N VAL A 392 -29.84 9.83 19.99
CA VAL A 392 -31.21 10.18 19.59
C VAL A 392 -31.73 9.34 18.41
N THR A 393 -30.88 8.63 17.69
CA THR A 393 -31.27 7.83 16.50
C THR A 393 -31.44 6.33 16.79
N LEU A 394 -31.31 5.89 18.02
CA LEU A 394 -31.55 4.48 18.39
C LEU A 394 -32.95 4.24 19.01
N ASN A 395 -33.76 5.30 19.21
CA ASN A 395 -35.10 5.23 19.79
C ASN A 395 -36.21 5.71 18.85
N ASN A 396 -36.01 5.75 17.54
CA ASN A 396 -37.11 5.96 16.56
C ASN A 396 -37.00 4.97 15.41
#